data_1706f98c82613b440be4ce6952ba5569
#
_entry.id   1706f98c82613b440be4ce6952ba5569
#
_cell.length_a   1.000
_cell.length_b   1.000
_cell.length_c   1.000
_cell.angle_alpha   90.00
_cell.angle_beta   90.00
_cell.angle_gamma   90.00
#
_symmetry.space_group_name_H-M   'P 1'
#
loop_
_entity.id
_entity.type
_entity.pdbx_description
1 polymer ?
#
loop_
_entity_poly.entity_id
_entity_poly.type
_entity_poly.pdbx_seq_one_letter_code
_entity_poly.pdbx_strand_id
1 'polypeptide(L)'
;MKTLLEKTRRINRLLQKSAGTQVNFNELAGVLADLIGADVYVASRKGKILGLGLTAGDAEAYQNITFTEDYNSSLMKVDETTANTEQSDLTVLQEGKEVQMRGGQVTIVPVNGGGERLGTLVLVSNESFNDEDLILAELAATVAGVEILRAH
;
A
#
# COMPACT_ATOMS: atom_id res chain seq x y z
N MET A 1 -19.47 9.42 12.26
CA MET A 1 -18.24 8.62 12.21
C MET A 1 -18.51 7.28 11.56
N LYS A 2 -17.61 6.83 10.70
CA LYS A 2 -17.73 5.50 10.11
C LYS A 2 -17.28 4.44 11.11
N THR A 3 -18.06 3.39 11.24
CA THR A 3 -17.68 2.24 12.07
C THR A 3 -16.63 1.39 11.36
N LEU A 4 -15.95 0.54 12.12
CA LEU A 4 -15.01 -0.42 11.53
C LEU A 4 -15.73 -1.32 10.51
N LEU A 5 -16.96 -1.72 10.80
CA LEU A 5 -17.75 -2.55 9.89
C LEU A 5 -17.97 -1.82 8.55
N GLU A 6 -18.34 -0.54 8.58
CA GLU A 6 -18.55 0.24 7.36
C GLU A 6 -17.25 0.39 6.56
N LYS A 7 -16.15 0.65 7.25
CA LYS A 7 -14.83 0.77 6.62
C LYS A 7 -14.39 -0.55 5.99
N THR A 8 -14.58 -1.66 6.72
CA THR A 8 -14.28 -3.00 6.24
C THR A 8 -15.08 -3.33 4.99
N ARG A 9 -16.37 -3.01 5.01
CA ARG A 9 -17.24 -3.23 3.85
C ARG A 9 -16.79 -2.44 2.62
N ARG A 10 -16.29 -1.24 2.83
CA ARG A 10 -15.79 -0.42 1.73
C ARG A 10 -14.60 -1.08 1.02
N ILE A 11 -13.70 -1.68 1.78
CA ILE A 11 -12.57 -2.42 1.21
C ILE A 11 -13.05 -3.71 0.54
N ASN A 12 -13.95 -4.45 1.19
CA ASN A 12 -14.47 -5.71 0.65
C ASN A 12 -15.25 -5.52 -0.66
N ARG A 13 -15.89 -4.37 -0.84
CA ARG A 13 -16.58 -4.08 -2.11
C ARG A 13 -15.62 -4.06 -3.29
N LEU A 14 -14.38 -3.66 -3.07
CA LEU A 14 -13.38 -3.69 -4.14
C LEU A 14 -13.11 -5.12 -4.58
N LEU A 15 -13.02 -6.05 -3.63
CA LEU A 15 -12.83 -7.47 -3.93
C LEU A 15 -14.03 -8.05 -4.68
N GLN A 16 -15.26 -7.71 -4.26
CA GLN A 16 -16.48 -8.16 -4.91
C GLN A 16 -16.63 -7.58 -6.32
N LYS A 17 -16.30 -6.31 -6.48
CA LYS A 17 -16.36 -5.62 -7.76
C LYS A 17 -15.40 -6.25 -8.78
N SER A 18 -14.30 -6.81 -8.31
CA SER A 18 -13.28 -7.40 -9.17
C SER A 18 -13.61 -8.79 -9.68
N ALA A 19 -14.73 -9.37 -9.28
CA ALA A 19 -15.09 -10.75 -9.65
C ALA A 19 -15.23 -10.99 -11.15
N GLY A 20 -15.21 -9.95 -11.98
CA GLY A 20 -15.21 -10.05 -13.44
C GLY A 20 -14.28 -9.08 -14.12
N THR A 21 -13.59 -8.22 -13.35
CA THR A 21 -12.69 -7.20 -13.88
C THR A 21 -11.47 -7.06 -12.99
N GLN A 22 -10.37 -6.61 -13.56
CA GLN A 22 -9.16 -6.33 -12.81
C GLN A 22 -9.40 -5.20 -11.80
N VAL A 23 -8.93 -5.39 -10.56
CA VAL A 23 -8.96 -4.32 -9.58
C VAL A 23 -7.90 -3.30 -9.95
N ASN A 24 -8.29 -2.04 -9.86
CA ASN A 24 -7.38 -0.94 -9.98
C ASN A 24 -6.65 -0.77 -8.65
N PHE A 25 -5.35 -1.02 -8.63
CA PHE A 25 -4.55 -0.88 -7.41
C PHE A 25 -4.52 0.56 -6.90
N ASN A 26 -4.64 1.55 -7.79
CA ASN A 26 -4.76 2.95 -7.36
C ASN A 26 -6.06 3.18 -6.60
N GLU A 27 -7.14 2.55 -7.01
CA GLU A 27 -8.42 2.63 -6.30
C GLU A 27 -8.30 2.01 -4.91
N LEU A 28 -7.68 0.84 -4.80
CA LEU A 28 -7.46 0.19 -3.50
C LEU A 28 -6.60 1.08 -2.59
N ALA A 29 -5.49 1.59 -3.11
CA ALA A 29 -4.60 2.46 -2.33
C ALA A 29 -5.31 3.74 -1.91
N GLY A 30 -6.10 4.34 -2.80
CA GLY A 30 -6.85 5.57 -2.51
C GLY A 30 -7.92 5.36 -1.46
N VAL A 31 -8.64 4.25 -1.50
CA VAL A 31 -9.67 3.92 -0.49
C VAL A 31 -9.01 3.74 0.87
N LEU A 32 -7.92 2.99 0.95
CA LEU A 32 -7.22 2.79 2.22
C LEU A 32 -6.66 4.11 2.74
N ALA A 33 -6.03 4.91 1.88
CA ALA A 33 -5.50 6.23 2.28
C ALA A 33 -6.58 7.10 2.91
N ASP A 34 -7.77 7.10 2.31
CA ASP A 34 -8.91 7.85 2.83
C ASP A 34 -9.38 7.32 4.18
N LEU A 35 -9.41 6.00 4.36
CA LEU A 35 -9.92 5.38 5.58
C LEU A 35 -9.00 5.53 6.78
N ILE A 36 -7.68 5.50 6.57
CA ILE A 36 -6.71 5.52 7.68
C ILE A 36 -5.88 6.81 7.77
N GLY A 37 -6.08 7.73 6.83
CA GLY A 37 -5.37 9.01 6.85
C GLY A 37 -3.86 8.89 6.62
N ALA A 38 -3.46 8.06 5.68
CA ALA A 38 -2.05 7.82 5.36
C ALA A 38 -1.83 7.76 3.86
N ASP A 39 -0.60 8.05 3.43
CA ASP A 39 -0.20 7.76 2.06
C ASP A 39 0.02 6.25 1.95
N VAL A 40 -0.47 5.65 0.87
CA VAL A 40 -0.45 4.20 0.69
C VAL A 40 0.24 3.85 -0.62
N TYR A 41 1.24 2.97 -0.52
CA TYR A 41 1.95 2.43 -1.68
C TYR A 41 1.68 0.94 -1.73
N VAL A 42 1.19 0.46 -2.87
CA VAL A 42 1.06 -0.97 -3.14
C VAL A 42 2.18 -1.34 -4.10
N ALA A 43 3.14 -2.10 -3.63
CA ALA A 43 4.34 -2.44 -4.41
C ALA A 43 4.40 -3.93 -4.72
N SER A 44 4.90 -4.26 -5.91
CA SER A 44 5.20 -5.64 -6.27
C SER A 44 6.45 -6.10 -5.52
N ARG A 45 6.74 -7.39 -5.55
CA ARG A 45 7.95 -7.92 -4.90
C ARG A 45 9.25 -7.39 -5.50
N LYS A 46 9.20 -6.81 -6.70
CA LYS A 46 10.36 -6.16 -7.32
C LYS A 46 10.44 -4.66 -7.03
N GLY A 47 9.47 -4.15 -6.27
CA GLY A 47 9.46 -2.75 -5.88
C GLY A 47 8.72 -1.81 -6.81
N LYS A 48 8.12 -2.34 -7.88
CA LYS A 48 7.29 -1.51 -8.76
C LYS A 48 6.02 -1.10 -8.03
N ILE A 49 5.70 0.18 -8.05
CA ILE A 49 4.49 0.69 -7.41
C ILE A 49 3.31 0.41 -8.33
N LEU A 50 2.43 -0.49 -7.88
CA LEU A 50 1.24 -0.90 -8.63
C LEU A 50 0.08 0.06 -8.37
N GLY A 51 0.06 0.67 -7.20
CA GLY A 51 -0.97 1.63 -6.82
C GLY A 51 -0.48 2.60 -5.79
N LEU A 52 -0.98 3.84 -5.87
CA LEU A 52 -0.61 4.92 -4.98
C LEU A 52 -1.86 5.67 -4.54
N GLY A 53 -2.01 5.86 -3.23
CA GLY A 53 -3.05 6.71 -2.65
C GLY A 53 -2.39 7.77 -1.80
N LEU A 54 -2.71 9.04 -2.03
CA LEU A 54 -2.14 10.15 -1.29
C LEU A 54 -3.22 10.88 -0.52
N THR A 55 -2.88 11.34 0.69
CA THR A 55 -3.77 12.17 1.50
C THR A 55 -3.79 13.61 1.02
N ALA A 56 -2.72 14.03 0.35
CA ALA A 56 -2.60 15.38 -0.23
C ALA A 56 -1.80 15.29 -1.53
N GLY A 57 -2.18 16.09 -2.50
CA GLY A 57 -1.53 16.06 -3.81
C GLY A 57 -2.23 15.11 -4.77
N ASP A 58 -1.68 15.00 -5.96
CA ASP A 58 -2.26 14.23 -7.06
C ASP A 58 -1.43 12.97 -7.32
N ALA A 59 -2.00 11.82 -6.98
CA ALA A 59 -1.34 10.53 -7.20
C ALA A 59 -1.09 10.28 -8.69
N GLU A 60 -1.92 10.83 -9.57
CA GLU A 60 -1.76 10.65 -11.02
C GLU A 60 -0.51 11.31 -11.57
N ALA A 61 0.08 12.26 -10.84
CA ALA A 61 1.34 12.88 -11.23
C ALA A 61 2.51 11.90 -11.15
N TYR A 62 2.36 10.80 -10.43
CA TYR A 62 3.42 9.82 -10.19
C TYR A 62 3.11 8.53 -10.94
N GLN A 63 3.44 8.50 -12.22
CA GLN A 63 3.26 7.32 -13.06
C GLN A 63 4.58 6.56 -13.20
N ASN A 64 4.50 5.24 -13.26
CA ASN A 64 5.66 4.37 -13.48
C ASN A 64 6.77 4.60 -12.46
N ILE A 65 6.40 4.65 -11.19
CA ILE A 65 7.36 4.80 -10.11
C ILE A 65 7.72 3.44 -9.52
N THR A 66 8.95 3.35 -9.03
CA THR A 66 9.52 2.13 -8.46
C THR A 66 10.31 2.51 -7.21
N PHE A 67 10.24 1.70 -6.16
CA PHE A 67 11.16 1.88 -5.03
C PHE A 67 12.59 1.59 -5.50
N THR A 68 13.56 2.23 -4.86
CA THR A 68 14.97 1.91 -5.13
C THR A 68 15.22 0.45 -4.76
N GLU A 69 16.20 -0.17 -5.40
CA GLU A 69 16.52 -1.58 -5.17
C GLU A 69 16.87 -1.84 -3.70
N ASP A 70 17.67 -0.97 -3.09
CA ASP A 70 18.07 -1.11 -1.69
C ASP A 70 16.87 -1.01 -0.76
N TYR A 71 15.98 -0.04 -1.01
CA TYR A 71 14.81 0.12 -0.18
C TYR A 71 13.88 -1.09 -0.32
N ASN A 72 13.64 -1.53 -1.53
CA ASN A 72 12.79 -2.70 -1.76
C ASN A 72 13.37 -3.96 -1.11
N SER A 73 14.70 -4.14 -1.16
CA SER A 73 15.33 -5.26 -0.47
C SER A 73 15.04 -5.24 1.03
N SER A 74 15.08 -4.05 1.63
CA SER A 74 14.77 -3.94 3.06
C SER A 74 13.30 -4.24 3.35
N LEU A 75 12.39 -3.84 2.45
CA LEU A 75 10.97 -4.15 2.60
C LEU A 75 10.71 -5.66 2.54
N MET A 76 11.38 -6.33 1.64
CA MET A 76 11.17 -7.77 1.43
C MET A 76 11.66 -8.63 2.60
N LYS A 77 12.49 -8.08 3.48
CA LYS A 77 12.94 -8.77 4.69
C LYS A 77 11.92 -8.71 5.82
N VAL A 78 10.94 -7.83 5.71
CA VAL A 78 9.88 -7.69 6.72
C VAL A 78 8.81 -8.74 6.42
N ASP A 79 8.61 -9.68 7.34
CA ASP A 79 7.70 -10.81 7.13
C ASP A 79 6.41 -10.72 7.94
N GLU A 80 6.25 -9.68 8.75
CA GLU A 80 4.99 -9.39 9.44
C GLU A 80 4.80 -7.88 9.53
N THR A 81 3.58 -7.43 9.79
CA THR A 81 3.25 -6.00 9.89
C THR A 81 4.16 -5.34 10.91
N THR A 82 4.91 -4.33 10.47
CA THR A 82 5.94 -3.68 11.29
C THR A 82 5.84 -2.17 11.14
N ALA A 83 5.76 -1.48 12.28
CA ALA A 83 5.75 -0.02 12.31
C ALA A 83 7.15 0.49 12.65
N ASN A 84 7.64 1.44 11.86
CA ASN A 84 8.88 2.14 12.13
C ASN A 84 8.51 3.56 12.57
N THR A 85 8.84 3.89 13.82
CA THR A 85 8.48 5.19 14.39
C THR A 85 9.47 6.31 14.04
N GLU A 86 10.60 5.96 13.44
CA GLU A 86 11.54 6.97 12.96
C GLU A 86 10.98 7.62 11.70
N GLN A 87 11.04 8.95 11.67
CA GLN A 87 10.60 9.66 10.47
C GLN A 87 11.67 9.55 9.40
N SER A 88 11.29 9.11 8.23
CA SER A 88 12.21 9.01 7.11
C SER A 88 11.52 9.53 5.85
N ASP A 89 12.31 10.14 5.01
CA ASP A 89 11.85 10.54 3.68
C ASP A 89 11.83 9.31 2.78
N LEU A 90 10.91 9.32 1.85
CA LEU A 90 10.72 8.22 0.92
C LEU A 90 11.17 8.66 -0.47
N THR A 91 12.12 7.93 -1.03
CA THR A 91 12.62 8.20 -2.38
C THR A 91 12.15 7.11 -3.32
N VAL A 92 11.56 7.51 -4.43
CA VAL A 92 11.19 6.59 -5.51
C VAL A 92 11.92 6.98 -6.78
N LEU A 93 11.93 6.08 -7.75
CA LEU A 93 12.46 6.34 -9.08
C LEU A 93 11.30 6.50 -10.04
N GLN A 94 11.30 7.59 -10.80
CA GLN A 94 10.36 7.81 -11.88
C GLN A 94 11.15 8.02 -13.16
N GLU A 95 11.02 7.06 -14.07
CA GLU A 95 11.78 7.08 -15.33
C GLU A 95 13.28 7.24 -15.08
N GLY A 96 13.79 6.52 -14.08
CA GLY A 96 15.21 6.53 -13.73
C GLY A 96 15.68 7.72 -12.91
N LYS A 97 14.80 8.65 -12.58
CA LYS A 97 15.15 9.84 -11.79
C LYS A 97 14.58 9.72 -10.39
N GLU A 98 15.35 10.15 -9.40
CA GLU A 98 14.91 10.16 -8.03
C GLU A 98 13.84 11.23 -7.81
N VAL A 99 12.77 10.83 -7.14
CA VAL A 99 11.68 11.72 -6.72
C VAL A 99 11.50 11.56 -5.22
N GLN A 100 11.49 12.67 -4.50
CA GLN A 100 11.24 12.66 -3.06
C GLN A 100 9.75 12.67 -2.80
N MET A 101 9.29 11.67 -2.08
CA MET A 101 7.90 11.59 -1.64
C MET A 101 7.83 12.07 -0.19
N ARG A 102 6.65 12.53 0.22
CA ARG A 102 6.46 12.98 1.59
C ARG A 102 6.78 11.84 2.56
N GLY A 103 7.64 12.11 3.52
CA GLY A 103 8.05 11.17 4.54
C GLY A 103 7.14 11.21 5.76
N GLY A 104 7.46 10.38 6.73
CA GLY A 104 6.73 10.26 7.97
C GLY A 104 7.08 8.95 8.66
N GLN A 105 6.23 8.52 9.55
CA GLN A 105 6.33 7.19 10.15
C GLN A 105 5.87 6.17 9.10
N VAL A 106 6.67 5.13 8.92
CA VAL A 106 6.41 4.12 7.88
C VAL A 106 5.94 2.83 8.55
N THR A 107 4.81 2.31 8.08
CA THR A 107 4.32 0.99 8.48
C THR A 107 4.36 0.09 7.26
N ILE A 108 4.95 -1.08 7.42
CA ILE A 108 5.15 -2.04 6.34
C ILE A 108 4.22 -3.23 6.59
N VAL A 109 3.39 -3.55 5.61
CA VAL A 109 2.48 -4.68 5.68
C VAL A 109 2.81 -5.63 4.53
N PRO A 110 3.28 -6.84 4.82
CA PRO A 110 3.57 -7.81 3.76
C PRO A 110 2.30 -8.20 3.00
N VAL A 111 2.43 -8.34 1.69
CA VAL A 111 1.36 -8.86 0.85
C VAL A 111 1.75 -10.28 0.45
N ASN A 112 0.97 -11.24 0.93
CA ASN A 112 1.23 -12.66 0.68
C ASN A 112 0.03 -13.29 -0.02
N GLY A 113 0.28 -14.38 -0.72
CA GLY A 113 -0.76 -15.17 -1.34
C GLY A 113 -0.17 -16.43 -1.94
N GLY A 114 -0.94 -17.54 -1.91
CA GLY A 114 -0.46 -18.80 -2.44
C GLY A 114 0.80 -19.33 -1.77
N GLY A 115 1.05 -18.94 -0.51
CA GLY A 115 2.24 -19.35 0.22
C GLY A 115 3.50 -18.58 -0.15
N GLU A 116 3.38 -17.50 -0.91
CA GLU A 116 4.50 -16.70 -1.37
C GLU A 116 4.36 -15.24 -0.97
N ARG A 117 5.50 -14.54 -0.88
CA ARG A 117 5.52 -13.10 -0.76
C ARG A 117 5.28 -12.49 -2.13
N LEU A 118 4.21 -11.73 -2.28
CA LEU A 118 3.80 -11.14 -3.57
C LEU A 118 4.17 -9.67 -3.70
N GLY A 119 4.30 -8.98 -2.59
CA GLY A 119 4.58 -7.56 -2.61
C GLY A 119 4.58 -6.97 -1.22
N THR A 120 4.41 -5.66 -1.16
CA THR A 120 4.45 -4.92 0.09
C THR A 120 3.47 -3.76 0.05
N LEU A 121 2.77 -3.57 1.15
CA LEU A 121 1.95 -2.38 1.37
C LEU A 121 2.75 -1.46 2.28
N VAL A 122 3.01 -0.24 1.84
CA VAL A 122 3.78 0.74 2.62
C VAL A 122 2.86 1.90 2.96
N LEU A 123 2.74 2.19 4.24
CA LEU A 123 1.88 3.25 4.77
C LEU A 123 2.76 4.33 5.37
N VAL A 124 2.52 5.58 5.00
CA VAL A 124 3.29 6.72 5.51
C VAL A 124 2.32 7.70 6.14
N SER A 125 2.53 7.99 7.43
CA SER A 125 1.66 8.89 8.17
C SER A 125 2.46 9.76 9.14
N ASN A 126 1.83 10.81 9.65
CA ASN A 126 2.44 11.65 10.68
C ASN A 126 2.18 11.11 12.10
N GLU A 127 1.29 10.15 12.23
CA GLU A 127 0.87 9.60 13.51
C GLU A 127 0.92 8.08 13.47
N SER A 128 1.03 7.47 14.64
CA SER A 128 0.97 6.01 14.77
C SER A 128 -0.45 5.52 14.51
N PHE A 129 -0.56 4.33 13.93
CA PHE A 129 -1.84 3.70 13.68
C PHE A 129 -2.36 3.00 14.92
N ASN A 130 -3.68 3.01 15.11
CA ASN A 130 -4.34 2.20 16.12
C ASN A 130 -4.62 0.80 15.54
N ASP A 131 -5.15 -0.09 16.38
CA ASP A 131 -5.42 -1.47 15.96
C ASP A 131 -6.45 -1.54 14.82
N GLU A 132 -7.45 -0.66 14.85
CA GLU A 132 -8.46 -0.61 13.79
C GLU A 132 -7.83 -0.28 12.44
N ASP A 133 -6.93 0.70 12.41
CA ASP A 133 -6.22 1.07 11.19
C ASP A 133 -5.38 -0.10 10.66
N LEU A 134 -4.72 -0.83 11.55
CA LEU A 134 -3.90 -1.97 11.17
C LEU A 134 -4.75 -3.13 10.63
N ILE A 135 -5.93 -3.36 11.20
CA ILE A 135 -6.87 -4.36 10.68
C ILE A 135 -7.26 -4.01 9.25
N LEU A 136 -7.57 -2.74 9.00
CA LEU A 136 -7.94 -2.28 7.65
C LEU A 136 -6.78 -2.43 6.67
N ALA A 137 -5.57 -2.11 7.12
CA ALA A 137 -4.37 -2.23 6.28
C ALA A 137 -4.09 -3.69 5.92
N GLU A 138 -4.24 -4.60 6.88
CA GLU A 138 -4.02 -6.03 6.63
C GLU A 138 -5.10 -6.62 5.73
N LEU A 139 -6.34 -6.15 5.86
CA LEU A 139 -7.40 -6.54 4.94
C LEU A 139 -7.10 -6.05 3.52
N ALA A 140 -6.66 -4.82 3.37
CA ALA A 140 -6.27 -4.28 2.07
C ALA A 140 -5.11 -5.06 1.47
N ALA A 141 -4.15 -5.49 2.29
CA ALA A 141 -3.05 -6.33 1.83
C ALA A 141 -3.54 -7.69 1.31
N THR A 142 -4.56 -8.26 1.95
CA THR A 142 -5.17 -9.50 1.49
C THR A 142 -5.84 -9.30 0.12
N VAL A 143 -6.57 -8.20 -0.05
CA VAL A 143 -7.19 -7.87 -1.34
C VAL A 143 -6.13 -7.68 -2.41
N ALA A 144 -5.05 -6.96 -2.09
CA ALA A 144 -3.94 -6.75 -3.03
C ALA A 144 -3.32 -8.08 -3.45
N GLY A 145 -3.12 -9.00 -2.50
CA GLY A 145 -2.57 -10.32 -2.78
C GLY A 145 -3.42 -11.12 -3.75
N VAL A 146 -4.74 -11.12 -3.56
CA VAL A 146 -5.67 -11.80 -4.47
C VAL A 146 -5.55 -11.22 -5.87
N GLU A 147 -5.47 -9.91 -5.99
CA GLU A 147 -5.40 -9.25 -7.29
C GLU A 147 -4.06 -9.45 -8.00
N ILE A 148 -2.96 -9.47 -7.24
CA ILE A 148 -1.66 -9.77 -7.83
C ILE A 148 -1.65 -11.19 -8.40
N LEU A 149 -2.21 -12.16 -7.67
CA LEU A 149 -2.29 -13.54 -8.16
C LEU A 149 -3.16 -13.65 -9.41
N ARG A 150 -4.23 -12.88 -9.51
CA ARG A 150 -5.09 -12.89 -10.71
C ARG A 150 -4.41 -12.32 -11.93
N ALA A 151 -3.47 -11.40 -11.75
CA ALA A 151 -2.78 -10.73 -12.85
C ALA A 151 -1.71 -11.62 -13.51
N HIS A 152 -1.45 -12.78 -12.95
CA HIS A 152 -0.42 -13.69 -13.47
C HIS A 152 -0.99 -14.96 -14.02
#